data_377544f98918d2f1c9a575f590a7827b
#
_entry.id   377544f98918d2f1c9a575f590a7827b
#
_cell.length_a   1.000
_cell.length_b   1.000
_cell.length_c   1.000
_cell.angle_alpha   90.00
_cell.angle_beta   90.00
_cell.angle_gamma   90.00
#
_symmetry.space_group_name_H-M   'P 1'
#
loop_
_entity.id
_entity.type
_entity.pdbx_description
1 polymer ?
#
loop_
_entity_poly.entity_id
_entity_poly.type
_entity_poly.pdbx_seq_one_letter_code
_entity_poly.pdbx_strand_id
1 'polypeptide(L)'
;HVFMGMIKELKVSNESNGNKPPKADFNLGISSEKGITFIDSIKAGNYMLAAKFEDQKQYEHLMGHDVNLVKVENDSLITDLNNWLNIVDFKAFRTPEPEGLLFLGGVEDLPAGKTGYFEVTLEKGNYVLISEIPNAVERKMIKPFTVY
;
A
#
# COMPACT_ATOMS: atom_id res chain seq x y z
N HIS A 1 20.66 -11.53 1.87
CA HIS A 1 19.62 -11.86 0.88
C HIS A 1 20.24 -12.31 -0.46
N VAL A 2 21.22 -11.59 -1.04
CA VAL A 2 21.89 -11.95 -2.31
C VAL A 2 22.49 -13.36 -2.26
N PHE A 3 23.20 -13.70 -1.18
CA PHE A 3 23.78 -15.03 -0.98
C PHE A 3 22.76 -16.17 -0.82
N MET A 4 21.50 -15.84 -0.65
CA MET A 4 20.40 -16.78 -0.51
C MET A 4 19.58 -16.94 -1.81
N GLY A 5 20.12 -16.47 -2.94
CA GLY A 5 19.45 -16.54 -4.22
C GLY A 5 18.29 -15.57 -4.42
N MET A 6 18.10 -14.60 -3.52
CA MET A 6 17.07 -13.57 -3.62
C MET A 6 17.49 -12.43 -4.57
N ILE A 7 17.99 -12.84 -5.75
CA ILE A 7 18.38 -11.90 -6.80
C ILE A 7 17.91 -12.43 -8.15
N LYS A 8 17.36 -11.56 -8.97
CA LYS A 8 17.01 -11.83 -10.36
C LYS A 8 17.49 -10.70 -11.25
N GLU A 9 18.29 -11.03 -12.23
CA GLU A 9 18.72 -10.07 -13.25
C GLU A 9 17.59 -9.81 -14.23
N LEU A 10 17.33 -8.53 -14.51
CA LEU A 10 16.43 -8.07 -15.55
C LEU A 10 17.21 -7.20 -16.53
N LYS A 11 16.98 -7.41 -17.83
CA LYS A 11 17.49 -6.54 -18.88
C LYS A 11 16.40 -5.60 -19.33
N VAL A 12 16.67 -4.31 -19.20
CA VAL A 12 15.79 -3.26 -19.74
C VAL A 12 16.40 -2.81 -21.06
N SER A 13 15.65 -2.92 -22.15
CA SER A 13 16.05 -2.38 -23.46
C SER A 13 15.63 -0.91 -23.59
N ASN A 14 16.30 -0.17 -24.47
CA ASN A 14 15.92 1.18 -24.82
C ASN A 14 14.74 1.22 -25.79
N GLU A 15 14.25 0.08 -26.23
CA GLU A 15 13.10 -0.02 -27.14
C GLU A 15 11.80 0.10 -26.35
N SER A 16 10.99 1.09 -26.70
CA SER A 16 9.64 1.22 -26.19
C SER A 16 8.71 0.27 -26.92
N ASN A 17 7.99 -0.57 -26.18
CA ASN A 17 6.94 -1.40 -26.77
C ASN A 17 5.63 -0.62 -27.06
N GLY A 18 5.62 0.69 -26.76
CA GLY A 18 4.44 1.55 -26.94
C GLY A 18 3.28 1.28 -26.00
N ASN A 19 3.44 0.41 -25.00
CA ASN A 19 2.40 0.12 -24.03
C ASN A 19 2.08 1.36 -23.22
N LYS A 20 0.78 1.62 -23.07
CA LYS A 20 0.27 2.66 -22.18
C LYS A 20 0.11 2.09 -20.76
N PRO A 21 0.15 2.96 -19.72
CA PRO A 21 -0.24 2.54 -18.39
C PRO A 21 -1.61 1.87 -18.36
N PRO A 22 -1.89 0.94 -17.44
CA PRO A 22 -3.21 0.34 -17.29
C PRO A 22 -4.28 1.42 -17.06
N LYS A 23 -5.50 1.16 -17.53
CA LYS A 23 -6.64 1.99 -17.16
C LYS A 23 -7.08 1.60 -15.75
N ALA A 24 -6.95 2.52 -14.80
CA ALA A 24 -7.43 2.31 -13.45
C ALA A 24 -8.95 2.45 -13.35
N ASP A 25 -9.56 1.61 -12.50
CA ASP A 25 -10.96 1.73 -12.12
C ASP A 25 -11.13 2.76 -11.01
N PHE A 26 -10.19 2.79 -10.06
CA PHE A 26 -10.14 3.77 -8.99
C PHE A 26 -8.74 4.32 -8.78
N ASN A 27 -8.70 5.57 -8.31
CA ASN A 27 -7.46 6.26 -7.98
C ASN A 27 -7.42 6.54 -6.48
N LEU A 28 -6.27 6.32 -5.88
CA LEU A 28 -5.94 6.77 -4.54
C LEU A 28 -4.77 7.76 -4.60
N GLY A 29 -4.78 8.74 -3.73
CA GLY A 29 -3.70 9.73 -3.59
C GLY A 29 -2.90 9.47 -2.33
N ILE A 30 -1.60 9.71 -2.39
CA ILE A 30 -0.68 9.59 -1.26
C ILE A 30 0.09 10.90 -1.16
N SER A 31 0.00 11.57 0.00
CA SER A 31 0.59 12.89 0.22
C SER A 31 0.99 13.08 1.67
N SER A 32 2.14 13.74 1.90
CA SER A 32 2.59 14.10 3.25
C SER A 32 1.66 15.07 3.98
N GLU A 33 0.85 15.84 3.24
CA GLU A 33 -0.09 16.82 3.79
C GLU A 33 -1.46 16.22 4.04
N LYS A 34 -2.01 15.51 3.04
CA LYS A 34 -3.38 14.98 3.06
C LYS A 34 -3.47 13.55 3.59
N GLY A 35 -2.33 12.84 3.61
CA GLY A 35 -2.29 11.41 3.88
C GLY A 35 -2.75 10.55 2.70
N ILE A 36 -3.29 9.36 2.98
CA ILE A 36 -3.90 8.51 1.99
C ILE A 36 -5.35 8.94 1.76
N THR A 37 -5.68 9.26 0.51
CA THR A 37 -7.03 9.65 0.09
C THR A 37 -7.65 8.60 -0.83
N PHE A 38 -8.86 8.18 -0.51
CA PHE A 38 -9.64 7.20 -1.29
C PHE A 38 -11.13 7.37 -0.99
N ILE A 39 -11.99 6.73 -1.77
CA ILE A 39 -13.43 6.70 -1.53
C ILE A 39 -13.77 5.88 -0.28
N ASP A 40 -14.92 6.17 0.34
CA ASP A 40 -15.31 5.53 1.60
C ASP A 40 -15.94 4.14 1.41
N SER A 41 -16.50 3.88 0.23
CA SER A 41 -17.08 2.57 -0.08
C SER A 41 -17.10 2.26 -1.56
N ILE A 42 -16.96 0.98 -1.91
CA ILE A 42 -17.06 0.46 -3.28
C ILE A 42 -17.83 -0.86 -3.30
N LYS A 43 -18.29 -1.26 -4.46
CA LYS A 43 -18.94 -2.55 -4.68
C LYS A 43 -17.87 -3.67 -4.72
N ALA A 44 -18.24 -4.90 -4.32
CA ALA A 44 -17.39 -6.07 -4.51
C ALA A 44 -17.11 -6.33 -6.00
N GLY A 45 -15.85 -6.71 -6.32
CA GLY A 45 -15.44 -6.92 -7.72
C GLY A 45 -13.93 -6.99 -7.90
N ASN A 46 -13.52 -7.06 -9.16
CA ASN A 46 -12.11 -7.04 -9.57
C ASN A 46 -11.78 -5.64 -10.08
N TYR A 47 -10.70 -5.07 -9.59
CA TYR A 47 -10.34 -3.69 -9.89
C TYR A 47 -8.85 -3.51 -10.14
N MET A 48 -8.54 -2.60 -11.05
CA MET A 48 -7.21 -2.00 -11.19
C MET A 48 -7.18 -0.71 -10.36
N LEU A 49 -6.35 -0.66 -9.35
CA LEU A 49 -6.13 0.52 -8.52
C LEU A 49 -4.87 1.26 -8.97
N ALA A 50 -4.94 2.58 -9.01
CA ALA A 50 -3.80 3.46 -9.29
C ALA A 50 -3.46 4.27 -8.05
N ALA A 51 -2.25 4.09 -7.52
CA ALA A 51 -1.72 4.83 -6.38
C ALA A 51 -0.82 5.97 -6.89
N LYS A 52 -1.27 7.20 -6.75
CA LYS A 52 -0.51 8.39 -7.15
C LYS A 52 0.22 8.99 -5.96
N PHE A 53 1.53 9.04 -6.04
CA PHE A 53 2.39 9.73 -5.08
C PHE A 53 2.44 11.22 -5.43
N GLU A 54 1.63 12.05 -4.74
CA GLU A 54 1.55 13.50 -5.00
C GLU A 54 2.86 14.19 -4.62
N ASP A 55 3.45 13.76 -3.52
CA ASP A 55 4.77 14.13 -3.05
C ASP A 55 5.53 12.91 -2.50
N GLN A 56 6.77 13.10 -2.09
CA GLN A 56 7.55 12.13 -1.31
C GLN A 56 8.29 12.83 -0.19
N LYS A 57 8.28 12.18 0.95
CA LYS A 57 9.01 12.63 2.14
C LYS A 57 9.77 11.44 2.70
N GLN A 58 11.01 11.68 3.08
CA GLN A 58 11.83 10.67 3.74
C GLN A 58 11.51 10.62 5.23
N TYR A 59 11.23 9.44 5.73
CA TYR A 59 10.99 9.11 7.12
C TYR A 59 12.17 8.34 7.72
N GLU A 60 11.98 7.82 8.91
CA GLU A 60 12.95 6.98 9.61
C GLU A 60 13.31 5.77 8.73
N HIS A 61 14.54 5.29 8.85
CA HIS A 61 15.11 4.19 8.06
C HIS A 61 15.07 4.38 6.53
N LEU A 62 15.08 5.64 6.08
CA LEU A 62 15.05 6.01 4.66
C LEU A 62 13.76 5.66 3.93
N MET A 63 12.68 5.34 4.65
CA MET A 63 11.39 5.02 4.05
C MET A 63 10.74 6.24 3.42
N GLY A 64 10.16 6.03 2.26
CA GLY A 64 9.25 6.97 1.60
C GLY A 64 7.78 6.62 1.87
N HIS A 65 6.88 7.31 1.20
CA HIS A 65 5.48 6.92 1.16
C HIS A 65 5.31 5.63 0.37
N ASP A 66 4.57 4.72 0.93
CA ASP A 66 4.10 3.48 0.32
C ASP A 66 2.60 3.31 0.58
N VAL A 67 2.00 2.25 0.10
CA VAL A 67 0.63 1.88 0.46
C VAL A 67 0.43 0.38 0.39
N ASN A 68 -0.13 -0.18 1.46
CA ASN A 68 -0.57 -1.56 1.56
C ASN A 68 -2.10 -1.60 1.67
N LEU A 69 -2.73 -2.54 0.97
CA LEU A 69 -4.15 -2.82 1.07
C LEU A 69 -4.37 -4.06 1.92
N VAL A 70 -5.11 -3.89 3.01
CA VAL A 70 -5.36 -4.93 4.00
C VAL A 70 -6.86 -5.09 4.21
N LYS A 71 -7.37 -6.32 4.12
CA LYS A 71 -8.72 -6.68 4.60
C LYS A 71 -8.65 -6.89 6.11
N VAL A 72 -9.57 -6.32 6.86
CA VAL A 72 -9.64 -6.43 8.32
C VAL A 72 -10.98 -7.05 8.72
N GLU A 73 -10.97 -8.02 9.65
CA GLU A 73 -12.20 -8.65 10.11
C GLU A 73 -13.10 -7.67 10.88
N ASN A 74 -12.48 -6.74 11.61
CA ASN A 74 -13.19 -5.69 12.35
C ASN A 74 -12.28 -4.48 12.59
N ASP A 75 -12.86 -3.33 12.90
CA ASP A 75 -12.16 -2.07 13.03
C ASP A 75 -11.20 -2.00 14.23
N SER A 76 -11.37 -2.86 15.25
CA SER A 76 -10.45 -2.89 16.40
C SER A 76 -9.05 -3.35 16.01
N LEU A 77 -8.93 -4.15 14.94
CA LEU A 77 -7.64 -4.62 14.41
C LEU A 77 -6.80 -3.51 13.74
N ILE A 78 -7.38 -2.35 13.47
CA ILE A 78 -6.64 -1.22 12.86
C ILE A 78 -5.50 -0.75 13.78
N THR A 79 -5.72 -0.76 15.09
CA THR A 79 -4.67 -0.41 16.05
C THR A 79 -3.56 -1.45 16.05
N ASP A 80 -3.90 -2.73 16.05
CA ASP A 80 -2.93 -3.82 16.01
C ASP A 80 -2.14 -3.81 14.69
N LEU A 81 -2.82 -3.58 13.57
CA LEU A 81 -2.20 -3.40 12.26
C LEU A 81 -1.20 -2.25 12.26
N ASN A 82 -1.60 -1.06 12.75
CA ASN A 82 -0.72 0.12 12.81
C ASN A 82 0.52 -0.11 13.70
N ASN A 83 0.35 -0.84 14.80
CA ASN A 83 1.46 -1.17 15.71
C ASN A 83 2.38 -2.24 15.11
N TRP A 84 1.82 -3.22 14.43
CA TRP A 84 2.57 -4.31 13.80
C TRP A 84 3.28 -3.85 12.53
N LEU A 85 2.60 -3.09 11.66
CA LEU A 85 3.13 -2.56 10.41
C LEU A 85 3.89 -1.25 10.68
N ASN A 86 5.09 -1.37 11.29
CA ASN A 86 5.92 -0.23 11.68
C ASN A 86 7.38 -0.53 11.37
N ILE A 87 7.91 0.11 10.33
CA ILE A 87 9.29 -0.14 9.86
C ILE A 87 10.37 0.13 10.91
N VAL A 88 10.09 0.92 11.95
CA VAL A 88 11.03 1.18 13.05
C VAL A 88 11.09 0.01 14.02
N ASP A 89 10.06 -0.79 14.15
CA ASP A 89 10.05 -2.01 14.94
C ASP A 89 10.33 -3.26 14.10
N PHE A 90 11.61 -3.58 13.92
CA PHE A 90 12.00 -4.76 13.15
C PHE A 90 11.46 -6.09 13.68
N LYS A 91 10.99 -6.14 14.92
CA LYS A 91 10.37 -7.36 15.46
C LYS A 91 9.01 -7.62 14.82
N ALA A 92 8.24 -6.57 14.57
CA ALA A 92 6.94 -6.67 13.92
C ALA A 92 7.05 -7.42 12.58
N PHE A 93 7.97 -7.02 11.70
CA PHE A 93 8.18 -7.66 10.39
C PHE A 93 8.78 -9.08 10.45
N ARG A 94 9.13 -9.59 11.63
CA ARG A 94 9.67 -10.93 11.85
C ARG A 94 8.69 -11.87 12.54
N THR A 95 7.53 -11.37 12.88
CA THR A 95 6.42 -12.15 13.45
C THR A 95 5.30 -12.28 12.45
N PRO A 96 4.47 -13.32 12.51
CA PRO A 96 3.23 -13.37 11.72
C PRO A 96 2.39 -12.13 11.96
N GLU A 97 1.66 -11.72 10.94
CA GLU A 97 0.65 -10.67 11.06
C GLU A 97 -0.40 -11.03 12.13
N PRO A 98 -1.00 -10.04 12.80
CA PRO A 98 -2.12 -10.28 13.70
C PRO A 98 -3.24 -11.05 13.01
N GLU A 99 -3.87 -11.98 13.73
CA GLU A 99 -5.02 -12.76 13.24
C GLU A 99 -6.17 -11.84 12.82
N GLY A 100 -6.84 -12.17 11.71
CA GLY A 100 -7.91 -11.35 11.15
C GLY A 100 -7.47 -10.26 10.16
N LEU A 101 -6.19 -10.23 9.82
CA LEU A 101 -5.63 -9.38 8.77
C LEU A 101 -5.28 -10.22 7.53
N LEU A 102 -5.56 -9.67 6.34
CA LEU A 102 -5.18 -10.27 5.07
C LEU A 102 -4.62 -9.19 4.15
N PHE A 103 -3.33 -9.25 3.85
CA PHE A 103 -2.67 -8.37 2.90
C PHE A 103 -2.98 -8.79 1.47
N LEU A 104 -3.45 -7.85 0.65
CA LEU A 104 -3.95 -8.12 -0.71
C LEU A 104 -3.08 -7.50 -1.80
N GLY A 105 -2.17 -6.62 -1.46
CA GLY A 105 -1.29 -5.95 -2.40
C GLY A 105 -1.00 -4.52 -1.98
N GLY A 106 -0.41 -3.76 -2.89
CA GLY A 106 -0.03 -2.37 -2.62
C GLY A 106 0.98 -1.86 -3.63
N VAL A 107 1.58 -0.72 -3.31
CA VAL A 107 2.65 -0.11 -4.10
C VAL A 107 3.72 0.38 -3.14
N GLU A 108 4.96 -0.08 -3.38
CA GLU A 108 6.15 0.42 -2.72
C GLU A 108 6.41 1.88 -3.06
N ASP A 109 7.33 2.51 -2.34
CA ASP A 109 7.64 3.92 -2.51
C ASP A 109 8.10 4.25 -3.94
N LEU A 110 7.42 5.22 -4.53
CA LEU A 110 7.75 5.75 -5.83
C LEU A 110 8.09 7.24 -5.72
N PRO A 111 8.92 7.78 -6.62
CA PRO A 111 9.21 9.21 -6.64
C PRO A 111 7.95 10.07 -6.77
N ALA A 112 8.00 11.28 -6.22
CA ALA A 112 6.93 12.28 -6.33
C ALA A 112 6.41 12.43 -7.78
N GLY A 113 5.11 12.50 -7.93
CA GLY A 113 4.42 12.61 -9.22
C GLY A 113 4.26 11.28 -9.98
N LYS A 114 4.80 10.17 -9.48
CA LYS A 114 4.66 8.84 -10.11
C LYS A 114 3.40 8.14 -9.64
N THR A 115 2.98 7.16 -10.45
CA THR A 115 1.79 6.33 -10.19
C THR A 115 2.17 4.87 -10.33
N GLY A 116 1.87 4.09 -9.31
CA GLY A 116 1.93 2.64 -9.33
C GLY A 116 0.54 2.04 -9.53
N TYR A 117 0.48 0.80 -10.00
CA TYR A 117 -0.77 0.09 -10.29
C TYR A 117 -0.74 -1.30 -9.69
N PHE A 118 -1.89 -1.74 -9.16
CA PHE A 118 -2.05 -3.12 -8.72
C PHE A 118 -3.49 -3.59 -8.93
N GLU A 119 -3.62 -4.87 -9.28
CA GLU A 119 -4.91 -5.53 -9.41
C GLU A 119 -5.33 -6.12 -8.08
N VAL A 120 -6.62 -6.08 -7.79
CA VAL A 120 -7.18 -6.68 -6.59
C VAL A 120 -8.60 -7.20 -6.82
N THR A 121 -8.89 -8.35 -6.18
CA THR A 121 -10.25 -8.85 -6.04
C THR A 121 -10.76 -8.46 -4.65
N LEU A 122 -11.81 -7.65 -4.60
CA LEU A 122 -12.43 -7.19 -3.37
C LEU A 122 -13.75 -7.92 -3.13
N GLU A 123 -13.82 -8.63 -2.01
CA GLU A 123 -15.03 -9.23 -1.47
C GLU A 123 -15.69 -8.26 -0.48
N LYS A 124 -16.95 -8.52 -0.10
CA LYS A 124 -17.60 -7.77 0.98
C LYS A 124 -16.79 -7.78 2.27
N GLY A 125 -16.67 -6.64 2.92
CA GLY A 125 -15.94 -6.52 4.17
C GLY A 125 -15.34 -5.14 4.41
N ASN A 126 -14.53 -5.05 5.47
CA ASN A 126 -13.82 -3.86 5.87
C ASN A 126 -12.37 -3.93 5.37
N TYR A 127 -11.86 -2.79 4.92
CA TYR A 127 -10.52 -2.68 4.34
C TYR A 127 -9.82 -1.43 4.83
N VAL A 128 -8.50 -1.48 4.80
CA VAL A 128 -7.64 -0.36 5.16
C VAL A 128 -6.55 -0.23 4.12
N LEU A 129 -6.35 0.98 3.62
CA LEU A 129 -5.12 1.39 2.95
C LEU A 129 -4.21 1.99 4.02
N ILE A 130 -2.97 1.49 4.14
CA ILE A 130 -2.03 1.90 5.18
C ILE A 130 -0.60 1.91 4.66
N SER A 131 0.19 2.89 5.10
CA SER A 131 1.64 2.93 4.90
C SER A 131 2.36 2.30 6.09
N GLU A 132 3.53 1.70 5.86
CA GLU A 132 4.38 1.13 6.92
C GLU A 132 5.28 2.15 7.61
N ILE A 133 5.14 3.44 7.28
CA ILE A 133 5.86 4.50 7.98
C ILE A 133 5.47 4.56 9.45
N PRO A 134 6.38 4.99 10.34
CA PRO A 134 6.08 5.10 11.76
C PRO A 134 4.89 6.02 12.03
N ASN A 135 4.01 5.63 12.96
CA ASN A 135 2.85 6.40 13.37
C ASN A 135 1.92 6.79 12.18
N ALA A 136 1.62 5.82 11.31
CA ALA A 136 0.82 6.03 10.11
C ALA A 136 -0.54 6.71 10.40
N VAL A 137 -1.19 6.36 11.51
CA VAL A 137 -2.46 6.99 11.95
C VAL A 137 -2.31 8.48 12.19
N GLU A 138 -1.31 8.90 12.97
CA GLU A 138 -1.05 10.32 13.30
C GLU A 138 -0.67 11.12 12.05
N ARG A 139 -0.03 10.47 11.10
CA ARG A 139 0.40 11.06 9.82
C ARG A 139 -0.67 10.99 8.73
N LYS A 140 -1.88 10.54 9.08
CA LYS A 140 -3.00 10.33 8.14
C LYS A 140 -2.68 9.32 7.03
N MET A 141 -1.64 8.52 7.18
CA MET A 141 -1.24 7.48 6.23
C MET A 141 -2.01 6.18 6.46
N ILE A 142 -3.29 6.34 6.75
CA ILE A 142 -4.27 5.28 6.88
C ILE A 142 -5.61 5.75 6.34
N LYS A 143 -6.29 4.89 5.57
CA LYS A 143 -7.62 5.18 5.02
C LYS A 143 -8.50 3.93 5.07
N PRO A 144 -9.39 3.81 6.06
CA PRO A 144 -10.42 2.77 6.08
C PRO A 144 -11.46 3.00 4.99
N PHE A 145 -12.00 1.90 4.44
CA PHE A 145 -13.14 1.91 3.53
C PHE A 145 -13.89 0.57 3.58
N THR A 146 -15.12 0.53 3.06
CA THR A 146 -15.96 -0.67 3.06
C THR A 146 -16.22 -1.16 1.65
N VAL A 147 -16.37 -2.49 1.52
CA VAL A 147 -16.80 -3.16 0.28
C VAL A 147 -18.16 -3.82 0.52
N TYR A 148 -19.18 -3.50 -0.30
CA TYR A 148 -20.56 -3.99 -0.20
C TYR A 148 -21.02 -4.84 -1.38
#